data_4d7155898fe1495c6b1771eb9bce7c7a
#
_entry.id   4d7155898fe1495c6b1771eb9bce7c7a
#
_cell.length_a   1.000
_cell.length_b   1.000
_cell.length_c   1.000
_cell.angle_alpha   90.00
_cell.angle_beta   90.00
_cell.angle_gamma   90.00
#
_symmetry.space_group_name_H-M   'P 1'
#
loop_
_entity.id
_entity.type
_entity.pdbx_description
1 polymer ?
#
loop_
_entity_poly.entity_id
_entity_poly.type
_entity_poly.pdbx_seq_one_letter_code
_entity_poly.pdbx_strand_id
1 'polypeptide(L)'
;DFPKLNKSWNKKFRFTFFGGKDSVVRIHQDMDMANVFLTQFHGAKRVILFDPSYSDLLYRYPFGVHSSVDVEHPDYDKYPGLEYVKGQSVEINNGDTLFIPSGYWHHIVYLEGGFAMALRSWSPQTGLYLRGLLNVTLLTHIDDALRYLLGKRWFNWKKKMTFKRANRAIEKAKKEELQTA
;
A
#
# COMPACT_ATOMS: atom_id res chain seq x y z
N ASP A 1 15.44 -3.11 15.25
CA ASP A 1 16.43 -2.10 14.76
C ASP A 1 15.77 -1.16 13.78
N PHE A 2 15.75 0.13 14.09
CA PHE A 2 15.26 1.13 13.16
C PHE A 2 16.21 1.26 11.96
N PRO A 3 15.68 1.35 10.73
CA PRO A 3 16.52 1.53 9.56
C PRO A 3 17.30 2.85 9.64
N LYS A 4 18.57 2.83 9.27
CA LYS A 4 19.39 4.04 9.22
C LYS A 4 18.77 5.03 8.23
N LEU A 5 18.41 6.21 8.71
CA LEU A 5 17.88 7.28 7.85
C LEU A 5 18.99 7.81 6.95
N ASN A 6 18.78 7.83 5.64
CA ASN A 6 19.70 8.46 4.71
C ASN A 6 19.61 9.98 4.84
N LYS A 7 20.61 10.60 5.46
CA LYS A 7 20.65 12.05 5.74
C LYS A 7 20.46 12.93 4.49
N SER A 8 20.91 12.46 3.32
CA SER A 8 20.82 13.23 2.08
C SER A 8 19.38 13.30 1.55
N TRP A 9 18.62 12.22 1.68
CA TRP A 9 17.25 12.13 1.18
C TRP A 9 16.26 12.86 2.09
N ASN A 10 16.38 12.69 3.40
CA ASN A 10 15.47 13.26 4.38
C ASN A 10 15.40 14.79 4.38
N LYS A 11 16.44 15.46 3.93
CA LYS A 11 16.47 16.93 3.86
C LYS A 11 15.62 17.50 2.72
N LYS A 12 15.35 16.71 1.67
CA LYS A 12 14.71 17.20 0.43
C LYS A 12 13.25 16.82 0.27
N PHE A 13 12.79 15.72 0.88
CA PHE A 13 11.43 15.20 0.69
C PHE A 13 10.73 14.98 2.02
N ARG A 14 9.97 15.99 2.43
CA ARG A 14 9.03 15.93 3.53
C ARG A 14 7.62 16.04 2.95
N PHE A 15 6.78 15.09 3.27
CA PHE A 15 5.39 15.13 2.85
C PHE A 15 4.53 15.51 4.03
N THR A 16 3.68 16.51 3.85
CA THR A 16 2.67 16.90 4.83
C THR A 16 1.31 16.51 4.28
N PHE A 17 0.53 15.82 5.11
CA PHE A 17 -0.79 15.32 4.77
C PHE A 17 -1.84 16.02 5.62
N PHE A 18 -2.79 16.66 4.96
CA PHE A 18 -3.95 17.27 5.58
C PHE A 18 -5.20 16.49 5.20
N GLY A 19 -6.14 16.34 6.13
CA GLY A 19 -7.42 15.72 5.85
C GLY A 19 -8.48 16.16 6.85
N GLY A 20 -9.71 16.22 6.37
CA GLY A 20 -10.87 16.40 7.23
C GLY A 20 -11.28 15.08 7.88
N LYS A 21 -12.14 15.16 8.92
CA LYS A 21 -12.78 13.98 9.49
C LYS A 21 -13.45 13.13 8.41
N ASP A 22 -13.38 11.80 8.54
CA ASP A 22 -13.92 10.79 7.65
C ASP A 22 -13.27 10.75 6.24
N SER A 23 -12.21 11.53 6.01
CA SER A 23 -11.39 11.40 4.80
C SER A 23 -10.65 10.07 4.79
N VAL A 24 -10.58 9.44 3.61
CA VAL A 24 -9.96 8.12 3.44
C VAL A 24 -8.86 8.16 2.40
N VAL A 25 -7.70 7.62 2.76
CA VAL A 25 -6.64 7.25 1.82
C VAL A 25 -6.75 5.75 1.58
N ARG A 26 -7.26 5.38 0.40
CA ARG A 26 -7.52 3.98 0.05
C ARG A 26 -6.25 3.15 0.07
N ILE A 27 -6.41 1.86 0.30
CA ILE A 27 -5.31 0.90 0.40
C ILE A 27 -4.34 0.99 -0.78
N HIS A 28 -3.07 1.21 -0.47
CA HIS A 28 -1.98 1.31 -1.43
C HIS A 28 -0.62 0.96 -0.80
N GLN A 29 0.38 0.79 -1.63
CA GLN A 29 1.80 0.81 -1.25
C GLN A 29 2.39 2.16 -1.68
N ASP A 30 3.39 2.65 -0.98
CA ASP A 30 4.14 3.81 -1.47
C ASP A 30 4.88 3.49 -2.77
N MET A 31 4.79 4.40 -3.74
CA MET A 31 5.34 4.20 -5.08
C MET A 31 6.86 4.00 -5.07
N ASP A 32 7.54 4.75 -4.21
CA ASP A 32 9.01 4.71 -4.04
C ASP A 32 9.50 3.55 -3.15
N MET A 33 8.57 2.72 -2.62
CA MET A 33 8.90 1.63 -1.69
C MET A 33 9.80 2.07 -0.52
N ALA A 34 9.60 3.29 -0.02
CA ALA A 34 10.36 3.83 1.11
C ALA A 34 9.85 3.27 2.44
N ASN A 35 10.71 3.32 3.45
CA ASN A 35 10.29 3.29 4.84
C ASN A 35 9.72 4.66 5.21
N VAL A 36 8.63 4.69 5.97
CA VAL A 36 7.94 5.92 6.33
C VAL A 36 7.81 6.03 7.85
N PHE A 37 8.19 7.18 8.40
CA PHE A 37 7.85 7.59 9.75
C PHE A 37 6.77 8.65 9.66
N LEU A 38 5.53 8.25 9.95
CA LEU A 38 4.35 9.11 9.89
C LEU A 38 4.07 9.67 11.29
N THR A 39 4.36 10.95 11.48
CA THR A 39 4.10 11.65 12.75
C THR A 39 2.81 12.45 12.66
N GLN A 40 1.87 12.18 13.55
CA GLN A 40 0.61 12.93 13.66
C GLN A 40 0.83 14.17 14.53
N PHE A 41 0.59 15.36 13.99
CA PHE A 41 0.76 16.62 14.70
C PHE A 41 -0.54 17.21 15.23
N HIS A 42 -1.66 16.89 14.60
CA HIS A 42 -2.99 17.33 15.04
C HIS A 42 -4.06 16.35 14.55
N GLY A 43 -5.08 16.12 15.39
CA GLY A 43 -6.15 15.15 15.12
C GLY A 43 -5.72 13.69 15.28
N ALA A 44 -6.57 12.77 14.83
CA ALA A 44 -6.36 11.33 14.97
C ALA A 44 -6.61 10.60 13.64
N LYS A 45 -5.90 9.49 13.44
CA LYS A 45 -6.05 8.61 12.26
C LYS A 45 -6.03 7.16 12.70
N ARG A 46 -6.84 6.34 12.03
CA ARG A 46 -6.69 4.89 12.03
C ARG A 46 -5.92 4.47 10.79
N VAL A 47 -4.88 3.67 10.99
CA VAL A 47 -4.04 3.12 9.93
C VAL A 47 -4.13 1.62 9.98
N ILE A 48 -4.47 0.98 8.85
CA ILE A 48 -4.49 -0.48 8.72
C ILE A 48 -3.33 -0.88 7.82
N LEU A 49 -2.47 -1.75 8.35
CA LEU A 49 -1.26 -2.23 7.67
C LEU A 49 -1.42 -3.69 7.27
N PHE A 50 -0.90 -4.04 6.08
CA PHE A 50 -0.85 -5.42 5.62
C PHE A 50 0.54 -5.74 5.07
N ASP A 51 0.99 -6.96 5.32
CA ASP A 51 2.27 -7.45 4.81
C ASP A 51 2.32 -7.47 3.28
N PRO A 52 3.46 -7.12 2.66
CA PRO A 52 3.63 -7.18 1.20
C PRO A 52 3.36 -8.53 0.56
N SER A 53 3.50 -9.65 1.29
CA SER A 53 3.19 -11.00 0.81
C SER A 53 1.72 -11.15 0.39
N TYR A 54 0.82 -10.38 0.97
CA TYR A 54 -0.60 -10.38 0.62
C TYR A 54 -0.94 -9.61 -0.67
N SER A 55 0.05 -9.10 -1.42
CA SER A 55 -0.19 -8.22 -2.58
C SER A 55 -1.14 -8.80 -3.63
N ASP A 56 -1.08 -10.09 -3.91
CA ASP A 56 -1.97 -10.73 -4.88
C ASP A 56 -3.34 -11.06 -4.26
N LEU A 57 -3.41 -11.41 -2.96
CA LEU A 57 -4.66 -11.60 -2.20
C LEU A 57 -5.39 -10.27 -1.96
N LEU A 58 -4.67 -9.15 -1.92
CA LEU A 58 -5.20 -7.79 -1.90
C LEU A 58 -5.52 -7.25 -3.30
N TYR A 59 -5.52 -8.07 -4.33
CA TYR A 59 -5.91 -7.70 -5.70
C TYR A 59 -5.15 -6.49 -6.25
N ARG A 60 -3.82 -6.45 -6.08
CA ARG A 60 -2.97 -5.39 -6.62
C ARG A 60 -3.06 -5.30 -8.14
N TYR A 61 -3.27 -4.10 -8.67
CA TYR A 61 -3.22 -3.87 -10.10
C TYR A 61 -1.81 -4.02 -10.67
N PRO A 62 -1.65 -4.63 -11.86
CA PRO A 62 -0.40 -4.59 -12.61
C PRO A 62 0.06 -3.14 -12.88
N PHE A 63 1.36 -2.91 -12.87
CA PHE A 63 1.98 -1.59 -13.09
C PHE A 63 1.57 -0.53 -12.06
N GLY A 64 0.99 -0.92 -10.94
CA GLY A 64 0.50 0.00 -9.94
C GLY A 64 0.80 -0.44 -8.51
N VAL A 65 0.57 0.48 -7.61
CA VAL A 65 0.72 0.32 -6.15
C VAL A 65 -0.63 0.34 -5.44
N HIS A 66 -1.73 0.35 -6.19
CA HIS A 66 -3.10 0.42 -5.67
C HIS A 66 -3.81 -0.93 -5.77
N SER A 67 -4.81 -1.10 -4.94
CA SER A 67 -5.78 -2.18 -4.97
C SER A 67 -7.20 -1.64 -5.21
N SER A 68 -8.10 -2.53 -5.63
CA SER A 68 -9.52 -2.21 -5.82
C SER A 68 -10.40 -2.63 -4.65
N VAL A 69 -9.83 -3.26 -3.62
CA VAL A 69 -10.61 -3.74 -2.48
C VAL A 69 -10.95 -2.59 -1.52
N ASP A 70 -12.12 -2.69 -0.91
CA ASP A 70 -12.46 -1.92 0.27
C ASP A 70 -12.13 -2.79 1.51
N VAL A 71 -11.20 -2.33 2.34
CA VAL A 71 -10.75 -3.07 3.52
C VAL A 71 -11.57 -2.76 4.77
N GLU A 72 -12.39 -1.71 4.73
CA GLU A 72 -13.32 -1.39 5.81
C GLU A 72 -14.65 -2.13 5.64
N HIS A 73 -15.07 -2.36 4.39
CA HIS A 73 -16.29 -3.08 4.04
C HIS A 73 -15.94 -4.17 3.01
N PRO A 74 -15.26 -5.26 3.44
CA PRO A 74 -14.75 -6.28 2.52
C PRO A 74 -15.90 -7.07 1.90
N ASP A 75 -15.90 -7.13 0.58
CA ASP A 75 -16.81 -7.95 -0.23
C ASP A 75 -16.12 -9.29 -0.52
N TYR A 76 -16.33 -10.27 0.35
CA TYR A 76 -15.70 -11.59 0.25
C TYR A 76 -16.22 -12.41 -0.92
N ASP A 77 -17.45 -12.19 -1.36
CA ASP A 77 -18.02 -12.88 -2.55
C ASP A 77 -17.28 -12.46 -3.81
N LYS A 78 -16.99 -11.19 -3.93
CA LYS A 78 -16.26 -10.63 -5.06
C LYS A 78 -14.74 -10.78 -4.96
N TYR A 79 -14.22 -10.74 -3.75
CA TYR A 79 -12.79 -10.77 -3.43
C TYR A 79 -12.45 -11.85 -2.40
N PRO A 80 -12.66 -13.14 -2.71
CA PRO A 80 -12.46 -14.23 -1.74
C PRO A 80 -11.04 -14.34 -1.20
N GLY A 81 -10.04 -13.76 -1.87
CA GLY A 81 -8.67 -13.68 -1.36
C GLY A 81 -8.53 -12.93 -0.05
N LEU A 82 -9.49 -12.05 0.29
CA LEU A 82 -9.47 -11.28 1.53
C LEU A 82 -9.66 -12.14 2.79
N GLU A 83 -10.26 -13.33 2.67
CA GLU A 83 -10.38 -14.29 3.79
C GLU A 83 -9.02 -14.75 4.33
N TYR A 84 -7.99 -14.73 3.47
CA TYR A 84 -6.61 -15.14 3.80
C TYR A 84 -5.71 -13.97 4.21
N VAL A 85 -6.25 -12.75 4.29
CA VAL A 85 -5.47 -11.55 4.57
C VAL A 85 -5.64 -11.15 6.04
N LYS A 86 -4.53 -10.95 6.75
CA LYS A 86 -4.51 -10.44 8.10
C LYS A 86 -3.90 -9.05 8.14
N GLY A 87 -4.68 -8.07 8.56
CA GLY A 87 -4.25 -6.69 8.74
C GLY A 87 -4.01 -6.36 10.21
N GLN A 88 -3.17 -5.37 10.46
CA GLN A 88 -2.95 -4.76 11.79
C GLN A 88 -3.51 -3.36 11.77
N SER A 89 -4.44 -3.06 12.66
CA SER A 89 -5.02 -1.72 12.81
C SER A 89 -4.41 -1.01 14.00
N VAL A 90 -4.03 0.25 13.81
CA VAL A 90 -3.49 1.13 14.84
C VAL A 90 -4.11 2.52 14.72
N GLU A 91 -4.43 3.13 15.85
CA GLU A 91 -4.79 4.54 15.91
C GLU A 91 -3.58 5.36 16.31
N ILE A 92 -3.35 6.47 15.60
CA ILE A 92 -2.30 7.43 15.90
C ILE A 92 -2.94 8.78 16.24
N ASN A 93 -2.55 9.30 17.39
CA ASN A 93 -3.04 10.55 17.95
C ASN A 93 -1.95 11.63 17.88
N ASN A 94 -2.29 12.83 18.31
CA ASN A 94 -1.34 13.94 18.37
C ASN A 94 -0.06 13.56 19.13
N GLY A 95 1.09 13.69 18.45
CA GLY A 95 2.42 13.35 18.96
C GLY A 95 2.89 11.92 18.63
N ASP A 96 2.00 11.02 18.21
CA ASP A 96 2.39 9.66 17.86
C ASP A 96 3.15 9.61 16.53
N THR A 97 4.09 8.68 16.45
CA THR A 97 4.81 8.36 15.21
C THR A 97 4.68 6.88 14.89
N LEU A 98 4.08 6.59 13.74
CA LEU A 98 3.96 5.24 13.19
C LEU A 98 5.09 4.97 12.21
N PHE A 99 5.78 3.85 12.38
CA PHE A 99 6.69 3.33 11.39
C PHE A 99 5.96 2.40 10.43
N ILE A 100 5.99 2.73 9.13
CA ILE A 100 5.46 1.90 8.04
C ILE A 100 6.65 1.34 7.26
N PRO A 101 6.90 0.03 7.33
CA PRO A 101 8.01 -0.58 6.61
C PRO A 101 7.87 -0.46 5.09
N SER A 102 8.98 -0.46 4.41
CA SER A 102 9.07 -0.45 2.95
C SER A 102 8.19 -1.52 2.30
N GLY A 103 7.35 -1.12 1.36
CA GLY A 103 6.47 -2.01 0.60
C GLY A 103 5.22 -2.49 1.34
N TYR A 104 5.00 -2.09 2.59
CA TYR A 104 3.76 -2.42 3.29
C TYR A 104 2.56 -1.74 2.65
N TRP A 105 1.46 -2.49 2.57
CA TRP A 105 0.16 -1.95 2.22
C TRP A 105 -0.39 -1.17 3.40
N HIS A 106 -0.97 -0.01 3.13
CA HIS A 106 -1.60 0.77 4.16
C HIS A 106 -2.88 1.45 3.66
N HIS A 107 -3.84 1.53 4.57
CA HIS A 107 -5.13 2.20 4.42
C HIS A 107 -5.28 3.16 5.59
N ILE A 108 -5.70 4.40 5.35
CA ILE A 108 -5.76 5.43 6.39
C ILE A 108 -7.13 6.08 6.39
N VAL A 109 -7.72 6.18 7.59
CA VAL A 109 -8.96 6.92 7.84
C VAL A 109 -8.68 8.03 8.84
N TYR A 110 -9.10 9.22 8.51
CA TYR A 110 -9.05 10.36 9.43
C TYR A 110 -10.21 10.29 10.40
N LEU A 111 -9.94 9.97 11.66
CA LEU A 111 -10.95 9.95 12.73
C LEU A 111 -11.33 11.36 13.16
N GLU A 112 -10.36 12.27 13.06
CA GLU A 112 -10.52 13.70 13.27
C GLU A 112 -9.81 14.48 12.17
N GLY A 113 -10.25 15.70 11.91
CA GLY A 113 -9.54 16.60 11.00
C GLY A 113 -8.17 16.97 11.56
N GLY A 114 -7.15 16.98 10.70
CA GLY A 114 -5.81 17.26 11.18
C GLY A 114 -4.72 17.11 10.15
N PHE A 115 -3.47 17.10 10.62
CA PHE A 115 -2.33 16.93 9.74
C PHE A 115 -1.23 16.05 10.34
N ALA A 116 -0.49 15.42 9.44
CA ALA A 116 0.67 14.60 9.75
C ALA A 116 1.82 14.92 8.80
N MET A 117 3.03 14.59 9.22
CA MET A 117 4.23 14.67 8.38
C MET A 117 4.86 13.29 8.24
N ALA A 118 5.24 12.94 7.03
CA ALA A 118 6.00 11.73 6.74
C ALA A 118 7.46 12.07 6.47
N LEU A 119 8.35 11.46 7.24
CA LEU A 119 9.77 11.37 6.93
C LEU A 119 10.02 10.04 6.24
N ARG A 120 10.78 10.07 5.14
CA ARG A 120 11.01 8.89 4.31
C ARG A 120 12.48 8.52 4.27
N SER A 121 12.76 7.22 4.22
CA SER A 121 14.11 6.71 3.96
C SER A 121 14.05 5.58 2.94
N TRP A 122 15.10 5.47 2.13
CA TRP A 122 15.24 4.37 1.19
C TRP A 122 15.20 3.01 1.89
N SER A 123 14.58 2.04 1.24
CA SER A 123 14.66 0.66 1.71
C SER A 123 16.12 0.17 1.69
N PRO A 124 16.60 -0.48 2.76
CA PRO A 124 17.90 -1.13 2.75
C PRO A 124 17.91 -2.39 1.86
N GLN A 125 16.74 -2.91 1.51
CA GLN A 125 16.59 -4.06 0.63
C GLN A 125 16.71 -3.63 -0.83
N THR A 126 17.79 -4.06 -1.50
CA THR A 126 18.09 -3.70 -2.89
C THR A 126 16.92 -3.96 -3.84
N GLY A 127 16.19 -5.08 -3.66
CA GLY A 127 15.04 -5.42 -4.50
C GLY A 127 13.88 -4.43 -4.38
N LEU A 128 13.55 -3.98 -3.16
CA LEU A 128 12.51 -2.98 -2.93
C LEU A 128 12.95 -1.59 -3.42
N TYR A 129 14.22 -1.22 -3.19
CA TYR A 129 14.79 0.02 -3.71
C TYR A 129 14.70 0.09 -5.25
N LEU A 130 15.15 -0.96 -5.95
CA LEU A 130 15.07 -1.04 -7.42
C LEU A 130 13.61 -1.02 -7.90
N ARG A 131 12.71 -1.71 -7.20
CA ARG A 131 11.28 -1.68 -7.51
C ARG A 131 10.70 -0.28 -7.35
N GLY A 132 11.05 0.44 -6.29
CA GLY A 132 10.63 1.83 -6.08
C GLY A 132 11.13 2.73 -7.19
N LEU A 133 12.41 2.61 -7.56
CA LEU A 133 13.00 3.35 -8.67
C LEU A 133 12.27 3.07 -9.99
N LEU A 134 12.04 1.80 -10.33
CA LEU A 134 11.30 1.41 -11.53
C LEU A 134 9.85 1.90 -11.53
N ASN A 135 9.17 1.84 -10.39
CA ASN A 135 7.80 2.37 -10.28
C ASN A 135 7.75 3.86 -10.64
N VAL A 136 8.64 4.66 -10.04
CA VAL A 136 8.64 6.12 -10.21
C VAL A 136 9.11 6.55 -11.60
N THR A 137 10.12 5.88 -12.16
CA THR A 137 10.77 6.34 -13.41
C THR A 137 10.20 5.70 -14.67
N LEU A 138 9.65 4.49 -14.60
CA LEU A 138 9.29 3.73 -15.79
C LEU A 138 7.85 3.21 -15.76
N LEU A 139 7.46 2.45 -14.73
CA LEU A 139 6.20 1.71 -14.77
C LEU A 139 4.98 2.61 -14.77
N THR A 140 5.03 3.73 -14.05
CA THR A 140 3.95 4.72 -14.05
C THR A 140 3.77 5.34 -15.43
N HIS A 141 4.86 5.73 -16.09
CA HIS A 141 4.78 6.31 -17.43
C HIS A 141 4.31 5.31 -18.48
N ILE A 142 4.72 4.04 -18.36
CA ILE A 142 4.20 2.97 -19.23
C ILE A 142 2.70 2.78 -19.00
N ASP A 143 2.24 2.73 -17.75
CA ASP A 143 0.83 2.57 -17.41
C ASP A 143 0.00 3.74 -17.96
N ASP A 144 0.49 4.96 -17.84
CA ASP A 144 -0.16 6.16 -18.34
C ASP A 144 -0.25 6.16 -19.88
N ALA A 145 0.84 5.81 -20.56
CA ALA A 145 0.87 5.70 -22.01
C ALA A 145 -0.10 4.62 -22.52
N LEU A 146 -0.09 3.42 -21.89
CA LEU A 146 -0.99 2.34 -22.27
C LEU A 146 -2.45 2.66 -21.95
N ARG A 147 -2.71 3.38 -20.88
CA ARG A 147 -4.06 3.88 -20.54
C ARG A 147 -4.55 4.88 -21.58
N TYR A 148 -3.68 5.79 -22.01
CA TYR A 148 -4.01 6.75 -23.06
C TYR A 148 -4.30 6.08 -24.43
N LEU A 149 -3.44 5.13 -24.83
CA LEU A 149 -3.55 4.46 -26.12
C LEU A 149 -4.68 3.42 -26.20
N LEU A 150 -4.88 2.64 -25.14
CA LEU A 150 -5.77 1.47 -25.13
C LEU A 150 -7.05 1.68 -24.30
N GLY A 151 -7.11 2.72 -23.48
CA GLY A 151 -8.27 3.10 -22.68
C GLY A 151 -8.89 1.94 -21.89
N LYS A 152 -10.17 1.67 -22.10
CA LYS A 152 -10.92 0.60 -21.41
C LYS A 152 -10.33 -0.80 -21.63
N ARG A 153 -9.69 -1.07 -22.79
CA ARG A 153 -9.08 -2.38 -23.07
C ARG A 153 -7.91 -2.66 -22.11
N TRP A 154 -7.07 -1.65 -21.86
CA TRP A 154 -5.97 -1.74 -20.90
C TRP A 154 -6.48 -1.98 -19.48
N PHE A 155 -7.47 -1.23 -19.04
CA PHE A 155 -8.08 -1.40 -17.72
C PHE A 155 -8.68 -2.80 -17.53
N ASN A 156 -9.43 -3.31 -18.53
CA ASN A 156 -10.01 -4.65 -18.49
C ASN A 156 -8.93 -5.75 -18.44
N TRP A 157 -7.84 -5.57 -19.19
CA TRP A 157 -6.69 -6.47 -19.11
C TRP A 157 -6.06 -6.47 -17.72
N LYS A 158 -5.81 -5.28 -17.13
CA LYS A 158 -5.28 -5.16 -15.76
C LYS A 158 -6.19 -5.89 -14.76
N LYS A 159 -7.49 -5.67 -14.84
CA LYS A 159 -8.48 -6.33 -13.99
C LYS A 159 -8.40 -7.86 -14.13
N LYS A 160 -8.40 -8.38 -15.36
CA LYS A 160 -8.29 -9.82 -15.63
C LYS A 160 -7.00 -10.41 -15.03
N MET A 161 -5.87 -9.73 -15.20
CA MET A 161 -4.58 -10.16 -14.64
C MET A 161 -4.56 -10.12 -13.12
N THR A 162 -5.18 -9.12 -12.49
CA THR A 162 -5.34 -9.02 -11.06
C THR A 162 -6.07 -10.24 -10.49
N PHE A 163 -7.25 -10.57 -11.02
CA PHE A 163 -8.02 -11.74 -10.57
C PHE A 163 -7.29 -13.06 -10.85
N LYS A 164 -6.61 -13.20 -11.99
CA LYS A 164 -5.82 -14.38 -12.30
C LYS A 164 -4.70 -14.63 -11.27
N ARG A 165 -4.03 -13.57 -10.81
CA ARG A 165 -2.99 -13.67 -9.76
C ARG A 165 -3.60 -13.97 -8.39
N ALA A 166 -4.70 -13.30 -8.05
CA ALA A 166 -5.42 -13.54 -6.80
C ALA A 166 -5.86 -15.02 -6.70
N ASN A 167 -6.47 -15.58 -7.73
CA ASN A 167 -6.89 -16.97 -7.73
C ASN A 167 -5.72 -17.95 -7.51
N ARG A 168 -4.55 -17.69 -8.10
CA ARG A 168 -3.35 -18.50 -7.84
C ARG A 168 -2.86 -18.38 -6.40
N ALA A 169 -2.93 -17.18 -5.83
CA ALA A 169 -2.55 -16.92 -4.44
C ALA A 169 -3.52 -17.62 -3.47
N ILE A 170 -4.82 -17.60 -3.76
CA ILE A 170 -5.84 -18.33 -2.98
C ILE A 170 -5.56 -19.84 -2.99
N GLU A 171 -5.31 -20.43 -4.16
CA GLU A 171 -4.99 -21.87 -4.25
C GLU A 171 -3.72 -22.23 -3.46
N LYS A 172 -2.74 -21.33 -3.43
CA LYS A 172 -1.55 -21.50 -2.60
C LYS A 172 -1.89 -21.44 -1.11
N ALA A 173 -2.65 -20.42 -0.67
CA ALA A 173 -3.05 -20.25 0.71
C ALA A 173 -3.86 -21.46 1.23
N LYS A 174 -4.81 -21.98 0.45
CA LYS A 174 -5.57 -23.20 0.78
C LYS A 174 -4.66 -24.41 1.03
N LYS A 175 -3.64 -24.60 0.19
CA LYS A 175 -2.69 -25.72 0.36
C LYS A 175 -1.84 -25.55 1.63
N GLU A 176 -1.43 -24.35 1.95
CA GLU A 176 -0.67 -24.07 3.15
C GLU A 176 -1.50 -24.31 4.42
N GLU A 177 -2.78 -23.91 4.44
CA GLU A 177 -3.70 -24.23 5.54
C GLU A 177 -3.90 -25.72 5.75
N LEU A 178 -4.08 -26.49 4.66
CA LEU A 178 -4.23 -27.95 4.72
C LEU A 178 -2.97 -28.68 5.20
N GLN A 179 -1.79 -28.07 5.09
CA GLN A 179 -0.53 -28.64 5.58
C GLN A 179 -0.26 -28.32 7.05
N THR A 180 -0.92 -27.32 7.60
CA THR A 180 -0.75 -26.86 8.98
C THR A 180 -1.86 -27.32 9.93
N ALA A 181 -2.94 -27.90 9.41
CA ALA A 181 -4.06 -28.50 10.14
C ALA A 181 -3.81 -29.99 10.37
#